data_f0e3c20f19ad27163532f39dc5807a70
#
_entry.id   f0e3c20f19ad27163532f39dc5807a70
#
_cell.length_a   1.000
_cell.length_b   1.000
_cell.length_c   1.000
_cell.angle_alpha   90.00
_cell.angle_beta   90.00
_cell.angle_gamma   90.00
#
_symmetry.space_group_name_H-M   'P 1'
#
loop_
_entity.id
_entity.type
_entity.pdbx_description
1 polymer ?
#
loop_
_entity_poly.entity_id
_entity_poly.type
_entity_poly.pdbx_seq_one_letter_code
_entity_poly.pdbx_strand_id
1 'polypeptide(L)'
;MGNSAVAKGCGILGEVKNSVLSYNTQVGQGASVCYSVVMPGAVIEEGAVVQYAIIGEDAVIGEGAVIGKRPEEVEDLDNWGVAVVGQDCIIKPGVTIAPKEMIDAETNNKEAE
;
A
#
# COMPACT_ATOMS: atom_id res chain seq x y z
N MET A 1 -6.27 16.30 -0.86
CA MET A 1 -6.05 15.20 0.10
C MET A 1 -7.04 15.35 1.26
N GLY A 2 -7.53 14.25 1.80
CA GLY A 2 -8.36 14.29 2.99
C GLY A 2 -7.53 14.50 4.24
N ASN A 3 -7.93 13.90 5.36
CA ASN A 3 -7.23 14.04 6.65
C ASN A 3 -5.94 13.22 6.67
N SER A 4 -4.96 13.64 5.93
CA SER A 4 -3.70 12.90 5.81
C SER A 4 -2.52 13.70 6.30
N ALA A 5 -1.53 13.00 6.84
CA ALA A 5 -0.26 13.59 7.23
C ALA A 5 0.79 13.17 6.20
N VAL A 6 1.45 14.13 5.59
CA VAL A 6 2.45 13.87 4.55
C VAL A 6 3.76 14.55 4.94
N ALA A 7 4.80 13.76 5.12
CA ALA A 7 6.10 14.26 5.52
C ALA A 7 6.87 14.85 4.33
N LYS A 8 8.04 15.41 4.62
CA LYS A 8 8.88 16.05 3.60
C LYS A 8 9.40 15.05 2.57
N GLY A 9 9.62 15.53 1.36
CA GLY A 9 10.22 14.75 0.29
C GLY A 9 9.26 13.84 -0.45
N CYS A 10 7.97 13.89 -0.13
CA CYS A 10 6.99 13.05 -0.81
C CYS A 10 6.60 13.62 -2.16
N GLY A 11 6.48 12.75 -3.15
CA GLY A 11 5.94 13.11 -4.46
C GLY A 11 4.56 12.49 -4.60
N ILE A 12 3.53 13.31 -4.62
CA ILE A 12 2.15 12.84 -4.66
C ILE A 12 1.52 13.24 -5.99
N LEU A 13 1.33 12.27 -6.87
CA LEU A 13 0.65 12.48 -8.16
C LEU A 13 -0.72 11.79 -8.16
N GLY A 14 -0.98 10.96 -7.17
CA GLY A 14 -2.24 10.26 -7.03
C GLY A 14 -3.09 10.83 -5.90
N GLU A 15 -4.02 10.04 -5.42
CA GLU A 15 -4.93 10.44 -4.37
C GLU A 15 -4.52 9.83 -3.02
N VAL A 16 -4.55 10.64 -1.97
CA VAL A 16 -4.23 10.19 -0.61
C VAL A 16 -5.35 10.67 0.32
N LYS A 17 -5.94 9.74 1.06
CA LYS A 17 -7.02 10.06 2.02
C LYS A 17 -6.81 9.33 3.33
N ASN A 18 -6.96 10.06 4.43
CA ASN A 18 -6.94 9.48 5.78
C ASN A 18 -5.73 8.55 6.02
N SER A 19 -4.57 8.97 5.55
CA SER A 19 -3.36 8.15 5.59
C SER A 19 -2.17 8.94 6.12
N VAL A 20 -1.13 8.21 6.49
CA VAL A 20 0.13 8.82 6.93
C VAL A 20 1.22 8.39 5.96
N LEU A 21 1.86 9.38 5.32
CA LEU A 21 3.00 9.13 4.44
C LEU A 21 4.26 9.67 5.10
N SER A 22 5.21 8.80 5.32
CA SER A 22 6.49 9.17 5.92
C SER A 22 7.42 9.79 4.87
N TYR A 23 8.63 10.14 5.29
CA TYR A 23 9.58 10.86 4.44
C TYR A 23 9.87 10.15 3.11
N ASN A 24 9.98 10.93 2.06
CA ASN A 24 10.43 10.45 0.74
C ASN A 24 9.59 9.33 0.12
N THR A 25 8.30 9.29 0.45
CA THR A 25 7.40 8.34 -0.20
C THR A 25 6.92 8.91 -1.53
N GLN A 26 6.61 8.04 -2.47
CA GLN A 26 6.14 8.43 -3.79
C GLN A 26 4.80 7.77 -4.08
N VAL A 27 3.84 8.54 -4.58
CA VAL A 27 2.54 8.01 -4.99
C VAL A 27 2.34 8.38 -6.46
N GLY A 28 2.29 7.39 -7.30
CA GLY A 28 2.22 7.57 -8.76
C GLY A 28 0.89 8.10 -9.24
N GLN A 29 0.88 8.51 -10.50
CA GLN A 29 -0.30 9.04 -11.15
C GLN A 29 -1.41 7.98 -11.17
N GLY A 30 -2.62 8.36 -10.80
CA GLY A 30 -3.74 7.43 -10.78
C GLY A 30 -3.74 6.45 -9.62
N ALA A 31 -2.69 6.44 -8.79
CA ALA A 31 -2.65 5.59 -7.62
C ALA A 31 -3.54 6.17 -6.52
N SER A 32 -3.98 5.32 -5.62
CA SER A 32 -4.87 5.70 -4.54
C SER A 32 -4.38 5.09 -3.23
N VAL A 33 -4.25 5.92 -2.20
CA VAL A 33 -3.85 5.46 -0.86
C VAL A 33 -4.91 5.94 0.12
N CYS A 34 -5.54 5.04 0.84
CA CYS A 34 -6.54 5.42 1.83
C CYS A 34 -6.47 4.53 3.07
N TYR A 35 -6.68 5.16 4.23
CA TYR A 35 -6.66 4.49 5.53
C TYR A 35 -5.41 3.63 5.72
N SER A 36 -4.25 4.15 5.32
CA SER A 36 -3.00 3.39 5.32
C SER A 36 -1.85 4.17 5.94
N VAL A 37 -0.81 3.45 6.31
CA VAL A 37 0.45 4.03 6.79
C VAL A 37 1.54 3.60 5.83
N VAL A 38 2.26 4.56 5.26
CA VAL A 38 3.33 4.29 4.31
C VAL A 38 4.64 4.77 4.93
N MET A 39 5.57 3.84 5.11
CA MET A 39 6.84 4.09 5.78
C MET A 39 7.84 4.79 4.86
N PRO A 40 8.94 5.35 5.41
CA PRO A 40 9.89 6.13 4.60
C PRO A 40 10.42 5.39 3.38
N GLY A 41 10.55 6.12 2.27
CA GLY A 41 11.15 5.59 1.06
C GLY A 41 10.28 4.68 0.21
N ALA A 42 9.08 4.35 0.66
CA ALA A 42 8.21 3.46 -0.10
C ALA A 42 7.70 4.13 -1.37
N VAL A 43 7.45 3.32 -2.40
CA VAL A 43 6.97 3.79 -3.70
C VAL A 43 5.67 3.08 -4.04
N ILE A 44 4.64 3.84 -4.30
CA ILE A 44 3.35 3.34 -4.79
C ILE A 44 3.29 3.73 -6.26
N GLU A 45 3.36 2.76 -7.15
CA GLU A 45 3.46 3.05 -8.59
C GLU A 45 2.11 3.37 -9.22
N GLU A 46 2.15 3.77 -10.48
CA GLU A 46 0.98 4.24 -11.22
C GLU A 46 -0.20 3.28 -11.14
N GLY A 47 -1.37 3.81 -10.84
CA GLY A 47 -2.60 3.02 -10.81
C GLY A 47 -2.76 2.04 -9.66
N ALA A 48 -1.77 1.93 -8.78
CA ALA A 48 -1.87 1.01 -7.66
C ALA A 48 -2.87 1.50 -6.61
N VAL A 49 -3.48 0.58 -5.89
CA VAL A 49 -4.45 0.90 -4.84
C VAL A 49 -3.94 0.33 -3.53
N VAL A 50 -3.81 1.19 -2.52
CA VAL A 50 -3.39 0.79 -1.18
C VAL A 50 -4.49 1.23 -0.21
N GLN A 51 -5.08 0.28 0.49
CA GLN A 51 -6.20 0.59 1.39
C GLN A 51 -6.14 -0.29 2.62
N TYR A 52 -6.33 0.33 3.78
CA TYR A 52 -6.26 -0.37 5.07
C TYR A 52 -5.01 -1.24 5.16
N ALA A 53 -3.86 -0.63 4.92
CA ALA A 53 -2.60 -1.36 4.85
C ALA A 53 -1.44 -0.58 5.48
N ILE A 54 -0.39 -1.29 5.83
CA ILE A 54 0.86 -0.71 6.29
C ILE A 54 1.93 -1.13 5.28
N ILE A 55 2.58 -0.13 4.66
CA ILE A 55 3.61 -0.37 3.65
C ILE A 55 4.97 -0.09 4.28
N GLY A 56 5.84 -1.08 4.29
CA GLY A 56 7.14 -1.00 4.95
C GLY A 56 8.13 -0.08 4.26
N GLU A 57 9.24 0.22 4.95
CA GLU A 57 10.29 1.08 4.41
C GLU A 57 10.83 0.55 3.09
N ASP A 58 11.01 1.44 2.14
CA ASP A 58 11.59 1.13 0.83
C ASP A 58 10.85 0.05 0.04
N ALA A 59 9.63 -0.28 0.45
CA ALA A 59 8.83 -1.23 -0.29
C ALA A 59 8.31 -0.59 -1.58
N VAL A 60 8.12 -1.39 -2.61
CA VAL A 60 7.60 -0.91 -3.90
C VAL A 60 6.30 -1.65 -4.21
N ILE A 61 5.25 -0.89 -4.44
CA ILE A 61 3.96 -1.45 -4.84
C ILE A 61 3.83 -1.22 -6.34
N GLY A 62 3.85 -2.30 -7.13
CA GLY A 62 3.89 -2.22 -8.58
C GLY A 62 2.64 -1.63 -9.22
N GLU A 63 2.76 -1.26 -10.47
CA GLU A 63 1.67 -0.65 -11.23
C GLU A 63 0.41 -1.51 -11.20
N GLY A 64 -0.72 -0.90 -10.87
CA GLY A 64 -2.01 -1.59 -10.87
C GLY A 64 -2.18 -2.63 -9.78
N ALA A 65 -1.21 -2.79 -8.88
CA ALA A 65 -1.36 -3.72 -7.76
C ALA A 65 -2.43 -3.21 -6.79
N VAL A 66 -3.11 -4.12 -6.12
CA VAL A 66 -4.15 -3.78 -5.14
C VAL A 66 -3.78 -4.38 -3.80
N ILE A 67 -3.60 -3.52 -2.80
CA ILE A 67 -3.24 -3.95 -1.46
C ILE A 67 -4.40 -3.70 -0.52
N GLY A 68 -4.86 -4.76 0.15
CA GLY A 68 -5.93 -4.65 1.12
C GLY A 68 -7.32 -4.57 0.50
N LYS A 69 -8.32 -4.43 1.37
CA LYS A 69 -9.70 -4.35 0.94
C LYS A 69 -10.49 -3.60 2.01
N ARG A 70 -11.49 -2.85 1.60
CA ARG A 70 -12.34 -2.14 2.55
C ARG A 70 -13.21 -3.11 3.33
N PRO A 71 -13.47 -2.84 4.63
CA PRO A 71 -14.31 -3.74 5.42
C PRO A 71 -15.70 -3.94 4.83
N GLU A 72 -16.28 -2.92 4.21
CA GLU A 72 -17.61 -3.03 3.60
C GLU A 72 -17.64 -3.90 2.35
N GLU A 73 -16.49 -4.26 1.81
CA GLU A 73 -16.39 -5.13 0.64
C GLU A 73 -16.21 -6.59 1.01
N VAL A 74 -16.15 -6.89 2.30
CA VAL A 74 -15.87 -8.23 2.82
C VAL A 74 -17.11 -8.77 3.51
N GLU A 75 -17.54 -9.97 3.15
CA GLU A 75 -18.73 -10.59 3.76
C GLU A 75 -18.47 -11.00 5.20
N ASP A 76 -17.27 -11.45 5.50
CA ASP A 76 -16.92 -11.96 6.81
C ASP A 76 -15.84 -11.08 7.46
N LEU A 77 -16.26 -10.20 8.36
CA LEU A 77 -15.34 -9.28 9.04
C LEU A 77 -14.34 -10.00 9.95
N ASP A 78 -14.61 -11.24 10.33
CA ASP A 78 -13.66 -12.01 11.13
C ASP A 78 -12.40 -12.33 10.33
N ASN A 79 -12.51 -12.32 9.00
CA ASN A 79 -11.39 -12.56 8.11
C ASN A 79 -10.85 -11.28 7.49
N TRP A 80 -11.28 -10.13 7.99
CA TRP A 80 -10.77 -8.85 7.53
C TRP A 80 -9.75 -8.30 8.52
N GLY A 81 -8.77 -7.60 8.02
CA GLY A 81 -7.77 -6.92 8.83
C GLY A 81 -6.84 -6.12 7.95
N VAL A 82 -5.91 -5.43 8.59
CA VAL A 82 -4.93 -4.61 7.89
C VAL A 82 -3.93 -5.52 7.16
N ALA A 83 -3.68 -5.22 5.88
CA ALA A 83 -2.63 -5.91 5.13
C ALA A 83 -1.29 -5.26 5.45
N VAL A 84 -0.23 -6.04 5.51
CA VAL A 84 1.10 -5.52 5.84
C VAL A 84 2.09 -5.95 4.76
N VAL A 85 2.77 -4.97 4.17
CA VAL A 85 3.87 -5.23 3.23
C VAL A 85 5.16 -4.87 3.96
N GLY A 86 6.04 -5.84 4.12
CA GLY A 86 7.26 -5.66 4.87
C GLY A 86 8.29 -4.77 4.20
N GLN A 87 9.31 -4.44 4.96
CA GLN A 87 10.42 -3.61 4.51
C GLN A 87 11.11 -4.23 3.28
N ASP A 88 11.47 -3.39 2.33
CA ASP A 88 12.19 -3.78 1.10
C ASP A 88 11.46 -4.78 0.19
N CYS A 89 10.18 -5.03 0.44
CA CYS A 89 9.40 -5.91 -0.42
C CYS A 89 9.04 -5.24 -1.72
N ILE A 90 8.98 -6.02 -2.78
CA ILE A 90 8.58 -5.53 -4.10
C ILE A 90 7.35 -6.31 -4.53
N ILE A 91 6.23 -5.63 -4.63
CA ILE A 91 4.98 -6.22 -5.11
C ILE A 91 4.92 -5.99 -6.60
N LYS A 92 4.86 -7.04 -7.37
CA LYS A 92 4.86 -6.94 -8.84
C LYS A 92 3.58 -6.29 -9.36
N PRO A 93 3.63 -5.72 -10.56
CA PRO A 93 2.44 -5.11 -11.16
C PRO A 93 1.27 -6.09 -11.22
N GLY A 94 0.09 -5.58 -10.94
CA GLY A 94 -1.14 -6.36 -11.04
C GLY A 94 -1.40 -7.35 -9.91
N VAL A 95 -0.50 -7.48 -8.94
CA VAL A 95 -0.68 -8.41 -7.84
C VAL A 95 -1.70 -7.87 -6.85
N THR A 96 -2.56 -8.75 -6.33
CA THR A 96 -3.54 -8.40 -5.30
C THR A 96 -3.16 -9.04 -3.98
N ILE A 97 -3.08 -8.23 -2.95
CA ILE A 97 -2.78 -8.67 -1.59
C ILE A 97 -4.06 -8.58 -0.76
N ALA A 98 -4.50 -9.70 -0.23
CA ALA A 98 -5.75 -9.77 0.51
C ALA A 98 -5.64 -9.12 1.90
N PRO A 99 -6.78 -8.76 2.51
CA PRO A 99 -6.79 -8.29 3.90
C PRO A 99 -6.14 -9.31 4.82
N LYS A 100 -5.53 -8.85 5.88
CA LYS A 100 -4.82 -9.64 6.88
C LYS A 100 -3.53 -10.29 6.40
N GLU A 101 -3.25 -10.28 5.12
CA GLU A 101 -2.00 -10.86 4.64
C GLU A 101 -0.81 -10.04 5.13
N MET A 102 0.27 -10.75 5.43
CA MET A 102 1.53 -10.12 5.78
C MET A 102 2.56 -10.61 4.78
N ILE A 103 3.12 -9.68 4.01
CA ILE A 103 4.08 -9.99 2.97
C ILE A 103 5.47 -9.59 3.44
N ASP A 104 6.38 -10.54 3.51
CA ASP A 104 7.79 -10.26 3.79
C ASP A 104 8.60 -10.67 2.56
N ALA A 105 9.91 -10.58 2.63
CA ALA A 105 10.77 -10.89 1.49
C ALA A 105 10.57 -12.30 0.94
N GLU A 106 10.37 -13.27 1.82
CA GLU A 106 10.12 -14.65 1.40
C GLU A 106 8.75 -14.82 0.77
N THR A 107 7.74 -14.28 1.43
CA THR A 107 6.37 -14.35 0.94
C THR A 107 6.24 -13.64 -0.40
N ASN A 108 6.94 -12.53 -0.55
CA ASN A 108 6.93 -11.76 -1.79
C ASN A 108 7.41 -12.60 -2.98
N ASN A 109 8.37 -13.49 -2.76
CA ASN A 109 8.85 -14.37 -3.82
C ASN A 109 7.77 -15.33 -4.29
N LYS A 110 6.89 -15.75 -3.40
CA LYS A 110 5.75 -16.59 -3.76
C LYS A 110 4.70 -15.82 -4.52
N GLU A 111 4.38 -14.61 -4.05
CA GLU A 111 3.38 -13.78 -4.69
C GLU A 111 3.82 -13.29 -6.07
N ALA A 112 5.09 -13.39 -6.36
CA ALA A 112 5.63 -12.98 -7.65
C ALA A 112 5.22 -13.88 -8.81
N GLU A 113 4.62 -14.98 -8.53
CA GLU A 113 4.20 -15.93 -9.57
C GLU A 113 3.03 -15.45 -10.42
#